data_768279700caf33ed226cd253e7705809
#
_entry.id   768279700caf33ed226cd253e7705809
#
_cell.length_a   1.000
_cell.length_b   1.000
_cell.length_c   1.000
_cell.angle_alpha   90.00
_cell.angle_beta   90.00
_cell.angle_gamma   90.00
#
_symmetry.space_group_name_H-M   'P 1'
#
loop_
_entity.id
_entity.type
_entity.pdbx_description
1 polymer ?
#
loop_
_entity_poly.entity_id
_entity_poly.type
_entity_poly.pdbx_seq_one_letter_code
_entity_poly.pdbx_strand_id
1 'polypeptide(L)'
;MTAYLVFDALKNRKIDIKQTLPVSERAWKMPGSRMFIDPKMKVPVEDLIKGMIVQSGNDATVALAEGVAGSVERFVQLMNDQAVFLGMHNTHYKNPEGLTAPGHTTTARDLALLATRLMRDFPDYVPFYAIKKYRYEGTPAANDTNRNLLLFRDASVDGLKTGHTQAAGYCLVASAKRELPNVGTRRLLSVVLGAESENARANESQKLLNWGYSAFDAVKLFDANQAVVTPPVWKGKQPVLKLGSVRPLVVAVPAGSAAQLKTQVVRPDPLVAPFAKGQAVGSLKVMQGDKALFEVPLLVLEPVEQAGVLGRAWDAVRLWIK
;
A
#
# COMPACT_ATOMS: atom_id res chain seq x y z
N MET A 1 -4.93 5.97 9.09
CA MET A 1 -4.25 5.20 10.16
C MET A 1 -5.21 4.25 10.87
N THR A 2 -6.40 4.69 11.31
CA THR A 2 -7.35 3.81 12.03
C THR A 2 -7.68 2.53 11.26
N ALA A 3 -8.03 2.64 9.98
CA ALA A 3 -8.25 1.47 9.14
C ALA A 3 -7.02 0.55 9.04
N TYR A 4 -5.81 1.13 8.97
CA TYR A 4 -4.58 0.35 8.93
C TYR A 4 -4.42 -0.54 10.17
N LEU A 5 -4.63 0.02 11.37
CA LEU A 5 -4.54 -0.73 12.62
C LEU A 5 -5.67 -1.75 12.78
N VAL A 6 -6.89 -1.42 12.32
CA VAL A 6 -8.02 -2.37 12.32
C VAL A 6 -7.72 -3.55 11.40
N PHE A 7 -7.20 -3.30 10.21
CA PHE A 7 -6.83 -4.35 9.26
C PHE A 7 -5.64 -5.19 9.74
N ASP A 8 -4.69 -4.55 10.43
CA ASP A 8 -3.59 -5.28 11.10
C ASP A 8 -4.13 -6.21 12.19
N ALA A 9 -5.06 -5.73 13.01
CA ALA A 9 -5.69 -6.54 14.05
C ALA A 9 -6.47 -7.72 13.46
N LEU A 10 -7.20 -7.54 12.36
CA LEU A 10 -7.88 -8.61 11.62
C LEU A 10 -6.89 -9.64 11.05
N LYS A 11 -5.84 -9.16 10.37
CA LYS A 11 -4.80 -10.03 9.78
C LYS A 11 -4.09 -10.87 10.83
N ASN A 12 -3.84 -10.29 12.00
CA ASN A 12 -3.21 -10.97 13.13
C ASN A 12 -4.22 -11.71 14.04
N ARG A 13 -5.50 -11.80 13.63
CA ARG A 13 -6.57 -12.50 14.38
C ARG A 13 -6.77 -12.01 15.82
N LYS A 14 -6.46 -10.75 16.10
CA LYS A 14 -6.76 -10.09 17.36
C LYS A 14 -8.24 -9.78 17.51
N ILE A 15 -8.90 -9.52 16.38
CA ILE A 15 -10.35 -9.39 16.24
C ILE A 15 -10.80 -10.20 15.03
N ASP A 16 -12.09 -10.54 14.95
CA ASP A 16 -12.70 -11.21 13.81
C ASP A 16 -13.64 -10.26 13.06
N ILE A 17 -13.70 -10.38 11.74
CA ILE A 17 -14.53 -9.52 10.87
C ILE A 17 -16.03 -9.63 11.20
N LYS A 18 -16.49 -10.81 11.67
CA LYS A 18 -17.86 -11.07 12.08
C LYS A 18 -18.11 -10.84 13.56
N GLN A 19 -17.06 -10.62 14.34
CA GLN A 19 -17.18 -10.30 15.77
C GLN A 19 -18.02 -9.03 15.94
N THR A 20 -18.94 -9.02 16.92
CA THR A 20 -19.66 -7.82 17.27
C THR A 20 -18.93 -7.06 18.39
N LEU A 21 -18.89 -5.74 18.25
CA LEU A 21 -18.34 -4.85 19.28
C LEU A 21 -19.47 -4.09 19.97
N PRO A 22 -19.36 -3.82 21.28
CA PRO A 22 -20.28 -2.94 21.99
C PRO A 22 -20.07 -1.49 21.54
N VAL A 23 -21.11 -0.70 21.60
CA VAL A 23 -21.06 0.75 21.37
C VAL A 23 -20.97 1.45 22.72
N SER A 24 -19.84 2.07 23.03
CA SER A 24 -19.69 2.86 24.24
C SER A 24 -20.49 4.16 24.19
N GLU A 25 -20.77 4.75 25.35
CA GLU A 25 -21.39 6.07 25.44
C GLU A 25 -20.52 7.15 24.74
N ARG A 26 -19.19 6.99 24.80
CA ARG A 26 -18.23 7.85 24.10
C ARG A 26 -18.42 7.75 22.58
N ALA A 27 -18.44 6.53 22.02
CA ALA A 27 -18.68 6.32 20.60
C ALA A 27 -20.03 6.89 20.16
N TRP A 28 -21.09 6.58 20.88
CA TRP A 28 -22.45 7.06 20.59
C TRP A 28 -22.57 8.59 20.56
N LYS A 29 -21.92 9.29 21.51
CA LYS A 29 -21.97 10.76 21.62
C LYS A 29 -21.01 11.49 20.67
N MET A 30 -20.29 10.79 19.80
CA MET A 30 -19.36 11.43 18.88
C MET A 30 -20.05 12.46 17.99
N PRO A 31 -19.50 13.68 17.88
CA PRO A 31 -20.03 14.72 17.01
C PRO A 31 -19.66 14.50 15.55
N GLY A 32 -20.27 15.26 14.66
CA GLY A 32 -19.97 15.29 13.24
C GLY A 32 -20.58 14.14 12.46
N SER A 33 -19.82 13.55 11.55
CA SER A 33 -20.28 12.45 10.71
C SER A 33 -20.44 11.16 11.49
N ARG A 34 -21.57 10.47 11.34
CA ARG A 34 -21.87 9.26 12.10
C ARG A 34 -22.50 8.17 11.24
N MET A 35 -22.32 6.93 11.66
CA MET A 35 -23.06 5.75 11.22
C MET A 35 -24.40 5.62 11.92
N PHE A 36 -24.60 6.35 13.05
CA PHE A 36 -25.78 6.38 13.93
C PHE A 36 -26.01 5.08 14.69
N ILE A 37 -24.95 4.56 15.28
CA ILE A 37 -25.00 3.44 16.22
C ILE A 37 -25.26 3.94 17.64
N ASP A 38 -25.88 3.08 18.49
CA ASP A 38 -26.21 3.39 19.87
C ASP A 38 -25.77 2.28 20.86
N PRO A 39 -25.73 2.54 22.18
CA PRO A 39 -25.25 1.57 23.18
C PRO A 39 -26.08 0.28 23.28
N LYS A 40 -27.28 0.20 22.71
CA LYS A 40 -28.09 -1.03 22.70
C LYS A 40 -27.66 -1.98 21.58
N MET A 41 -26.92 -1.47 20.58
CA MET A 41 -26.47 -2.22 19.43
C MET A 41 -25.19 -3.00 19.75
N LYS A 42 -25.08 -4.19 19.16
CA LYS A 42 -23.84 -4.94 19.03
C LYS A 42 -23.49 -5.00 17.56
N VAL A 43 -22.55 -4.16 17.14
CA VAL A 43 -22.29 -3.93 15.71
C VAL A 43 -21.15 -4.81 15.22
N PRO A 44 -21.33 -5.59 14.14
CA PRO A 44 -20.23 -6.36 13.54
C PRO A 44 -19.08 -5.48 13.11
N VAL A 45 -17.85 -5.97 13.28
CA VAL A 45 -16.62 -5.26 12.87
C VAL A 45 -16.67 -4.87 11.39
N GLU A 46 -17.20 -5.74 10.53
CA GLU A 46 -17.37 -5.45 9.10
C GLU A 46 -18.26 -4.23 8.86
N ASP A 47 -19.35 -4.12 9.60
CA ASP A 47 -20.30 -3.01 9.44
C ASP A 47 -19.72 -1.70 10.01
N LEU A 48 -18.97 -1.77 11.12
CA LEU A 48 -18.21 -0.63 11.65
C LEU A 48 -17.16 -0.13 10.64
N ILE A 49 -16.45 -1.03 9.94
CA ILE A 49 -15.50 -0.68 8.89
C ILE A 49 -16.21 0.04 7.74
N LYS A 50 -17.34 -0.49 7.27
CA LYS A 50 -18.17 0.16 6.23
C LYS A 50 -18.63 1.54 6.69
N GLY A 51 -19.13 1.65 7.93
CA GLY A 51 -19.54 2.92 8.53
C GLY A 51 -18.43 3.94 8.62
N MET A 52 -17.26 3.54 9.10
CA MET A 52 -16.06 4.39 9.15
C MET A 52 -15.64 4.88 7.76
N ILE A 53 -15.71 4.02 6.74
CA ILE A 53 -15.24 4.36 5.39
C ILE A 53 -16.29 5.16 4.61
N VAL A 54 -17.52 4.69 4.52
CA VAL A 54 -18.56 5.26 3.65
C VAL A 54 -19.18 6.51 4.26
N GLN A 55 -19.72 6.41 5.48
CA GLN A 55 -20.29 7.55 6.19
C GLN A 55 -19.23 8.47 6.80
N SER A 56 -17.97 8.02 6.88
CA SER A 56 -16.94 8.68 7.69
C SER A 56 -17.36 8.75 9.17
N GLY A 57 -17.98 7.68 9.67
CA GLY A 57 -18.62 7.61 10.98
C GLY A 57 -17.61 7.73 12.11
N ASN A 58 -17.67 8.82 12.88
CA ASN A 58 -16.81 9.02 14.05
C ASN A 58 -17.17 8.05 15.17
N ASP A 59 -18.45 7.75 15.32
CA ASP A 59 -18.99 6.73 16.23
C ASP A 59 -18.46 5.33 15.92
N ALA A 60 -18.53 4.90 14.68
CA ALA A 60 -17.97 3.63 14.23
C ALA A 60 -16.43 3.58 14.42
N THR A 61 -15.75 4.69 14.16
CA THR A 61 -14.29 4.82 14.30
C THR A 61 -13.86 4.65 15.76
N VAL A 62 -14.57 5.28 16.69
CA VAL A 62 -14.29 5.16 18.13
C VAL A 62 -14.60 3.75 18.64
N ALA A 63 -15.74 3.15 18.22
CA ALA A 63 -16.06 1.77 18.58
C ALA A 63 -14.99 0.76 18.09
N LEU A 64 -14.47 0.94 16.88
CA LEU A 64 -13.35 0.13 16.35
C LEU A 64 -12.06 0.34 17.16
N ALA A 65 -11.75 1.58 17.51
CA ALA A 65 -10.54 1.89 18.30
C ALA A 65 -10.58 1.24 19.67
N GLU A 66 -11.73 1.34 20.38
CA GLU A 66 -11.95 0.68 21.68
C GLU A 66 -11.92 -0.84 21.54
N GLY A 67 -12.53 -1.41 20.49
CA GLY A 67 -12.53 -2.84 20.25
C GLY A 67 -11.16 -3.44 19.96
N VAL A 68 -10.27 -2.68 19.30
CA VAL A 68 -8.90 -3.13 18.96
C VAL A 68 -7.95 -2.95 20.14
N ALA A 69 -8.03 -1.84 20.87
CA ALA A 69 -7.02 -1.46 21.86
C ALA A 69 -7.54 -1.37 23.30
N GLY A 70 -8.83 -1.60 23.54
CA GLY A 70 -9.48 -1.48 24.85
C GLY A 70 -9.81 -0.05 25.24
N SER A 71 -9.13 0.97 24.69
CA SER A 71 -9.44 2.38 24.88
C SER A 71 -8.96 3.23 23.72
N VAL A 72 -9.57 4.42 23.57
CA VAL A 72 -9.16 5.41 22.55
C VAL A 72 -7.74 5.89 22.79
N GLU A 73 -7.36 6.13 24.04
CA GLU A 73 -6.04 6.62 24.42
C GLU A 73 -4.95 5.61 24.01
N ARG A 74 -5.18 4.34 24.29
CA ARG A 74 -4.25 3.28 23.89
C ARG A 74 -4.19 3.14 22.36
N PHE A 75 -5.32 3.28 21.69
CA PHE A 75 -5.35 3.24 20.23
C PHE A 75 -4.57 4.39 19.60
N VAL A 76 -4.66 5.61 20.15
CA VAL A 76 -3.89 6.77 19.69
C VAL A 76 -2.38 6.55 19.89
N GLN A 77 -1.95 5.92 20.97
CA GLN A 77 -0.56 5.51 21.13
C GLN A 77 -0.12 4.58 19.98
N LEU A 78 -0.91 3.53 19.71
CA LEU A 78 -0.63 2.62 18.60
C LEU A 78 -0.60 3.33 17.24
N MET A 79 -1.47 4.33 17.00
CA MET A 79 -1.43 5.14 15.78
C MET A 79 -0.11 5.88 15.62
N ASN A 80 0.42 6.47 16.69
CA ASN A 80 1.68 7.19 16.67
C ASN A 80 2.88 6.25 16.55
N ASP A 81 2.90 5.13 17.26
CA ASP A 81 3.92 4.08 17.13
C ASP A 81 3.97 3.56 15.68
N GLN A 82 2.79 3.33 15.09
CA GLN A 82 2.69 2.88 13.70
C GLN A 82 3.12 3.97 12.70
N ALA A 83 2.87 5.25 12.98
CA ALA A 83 3.33 6.34 12.15
C ALA A 83 4.87 6.38 12.10
N VAL A 84 5.53 6.24 13.25
CA VAL A 84 7.00 6.14 13.33
C VAL A 84 7.51 4.92 12.55
N PHE A 85 6.91 3.74 12.77
CA PHE A 85 7.29 2.51 12.06
C PHE A 85 7.14 2.63 10.54
N LEU A 86 6.14 3.36 10.07
CA LEU A 86 5.92 3.60 8.64
C LEU A 86 6.82 4.70 8.07
N GLY A 87 7.56 5.45 8.89
CA GLY A 87 8.38 6.57 8.45
C GLY A 87 7.61 7.86 8.20
N MET A 88 6.44 8.03 8.84
CA MET A 88 5.59 9.22 8.75
C MET A 88 6.08 10.29 9.74
N HIS A 89 7.24 10.88 9.46
CA HIS A 89 7.98 11.73 10.39
C HIS A 89 7.30 13.07 10.73
N ASN A 90 6.33 13.51 9.92
CA ASN A 90 5.60 14.76 10.11
C ASN A 90 4.11 14.53 10.45
N THR A 91 3.82 13.36 11.03
CA THR A 91 2.46 12.98 11.42
C THR A 91 2.39 12.71 12.91
N HIS A 92 1.39 13.31 13.56
CA HIS A 92 1.07 13.04 14.96
C HIS A 92 -0.45 12.98 15.16
N TYR A 93 -0.94 11.88 15.70
CA TYR A 93 -2.35 11.63 15.94
C TYR A 93 -2.75 12.00 17.37
N LYS A 94 -3.93 12.60 17.54
CA LYS A 94 -4.55 12.92 18.84
C LYS A 94 -5.87 12.20 19.08
N ASN A 95 -6.49 11.70 18.00
CA ASN A 95 -7.73 10.94 18.05
C ASN A 95 -7.81 10.00 16.83
N PRO A 96 -8.64 8.95 16.87
CA PRO A 96 -8.75 7.99 15.77
C PRO A 96 -9.64 8.45 14.62
N GLU A 97 -10.55 9.41 14.85
CA GLU A 97 -11.53 9.86 13.88
C GLU A 97 -11.05 11.04 13.01
N GLY A 98 -9.98 11.72 13.39
CA GLY A 98 -9.41 12.82 12.62
C GLY A 98 -10.05 14.19 12.87
N LEU A 99 -10.74 14.38 13.99
CA LEU A 99 -11.24 15.69 14.40
C LEU A 99 -10.10 16.61 14.81
N THR A 100 -10.31 17.92 14.61
CA THR A 100 -9.32 18.95 14.96
C THR A 100 -8.96 18.89 16.44
N ALA A 101 -7.67 18.77 16.72
CA ALA A 101 -7.10 18.86 18.06
C ALA A 101 -5.71 19.51 17.99
N PRO A 102 -5.27 20.25 19.04
CA PRO A 102 -3.93 20.82 19.09
C PRO A 102 -2.85 19.75 18.89
N GLY A 103 -1.98 19.96 17.90
CA GLY A 103 -0.91 19.00 17.57
C GLY A 103 -1.36 17.76 16.78
N HIS A 104 -2.59 17.70 16.27
CA HIS A 104 -3.02 16.68 15.31
C HIS A 104 -2.61 17.10 13.91
N THR A 105 -1.52 16.57 13.41
CA THR A 105 -0.89 17.01 12.16
C THR A 105 -0.51 15.87 11.25
N THR A 106 -0.46 16.14 9.95
CA THR A 106 0.07 15.22 8.93
C THR A 106 0.54 16.02 7.70
N THR A 107 1.11 15.32 6.73
CA THR A 107 1.50 15.87 5.42
C THR A 107 0.96 15.03 4.27
N ALA A 108 0.89 15.60 3.07
CA ALA A 108 0.51 14.87 1.86
C ALA A 108 1.47 13.68 1.59
N ARG A 109 2.77 13.86 1.87
CA ARG A 109 3.79 12.80 1.73
C ARG A 109 3.52 11.63 2.69
N ASP A 110 3.27 11.91 3.96
CA ASP A 110 3.02 10.89 4.97
C ASP A 110 1.72 10.14 4.68
N LEU A 111 0.67 10.83 4.22
CA LEU A 111 -0.58 10.19 3.81
C LEU A 111 -0.41 9.33 2.54
N ALA A 112 0.41 9.75 1.58
CA ALA A 112 0.74 8.93 0.42
C ALA A 112 1.49 7.65 0.82
N LEU A 113 2.41 7.76 1.78
CA LEU A 113 3.12 6.62 2.36
C LEU A 113 2.15 5.66 3.07
N LEU A 114 1.29 6.19 3.94
CA LEU A 114 0.27 5.40 4.63
C LEU A 114 -0.67 4.68 3.66
N ALA A 115 -1.18 5.40 2.64
CA ALA A 115 -2.08 4.83 1.64
C ALA A 115 -1.40 3.71 0.84
N THR A 116 -0.15 3.92 0.42
CA THR A 116 0.65 2.91 -0.29
C THR A 116 0.83 1.66 0.56
N ARG A 117 1.19 1.83 1.84
CA ARG A 117 1.36 0.72 2.78
C ARG A 117 0.04 0.00 3.04
N LEU A 118 -1.06 0.72 3.26
CA LEU A 118 -2.38 0.13 3.47
C LEU A 118 -2.79 -0.79 2.31
N MET A 119 -2.64 -0.31 1.07
CA MET A 119 -3.02 -1.09 -0.12
C MET A 119 -2.11 -2.29 -0.38
N ARG A 120 -0.82 -2.19 0.01
CA ARG A 120 0.15 -3.27 -0.14
C ARG A 120 0.01 -4.33 0.95
N ASP A 121 -0.16 -3.90 2.19
CA ASP A 121 -0.13 -4.77 3.37
C ASP A 121 -1.49 -5.44 3.62
N PHE A 122 -2.59 -4.83 3.11
CA PHE A 122 -3.97 -5.26 3.30
C PHE A 122 -4.82 -5.20 2.02
N PRO A 123 -4.40 -5.84 0.92
CA PRO A 123 -5.08 -5.77 -0.37
C PRO A 123 -6.53 -6.26 -0.32
N ASP A 124 -6.85 -7.23 0.54
CA ASP A 124 -8.17 -7.83 0.67
C ASP A 124 -9.23 -6.86 1.24
N TYR A 125 -8.80 -5.81 1.92
CA TYR A 125 -9.71 -4.80 2.50
C TYR A 125 -9.85 -3.54 1.62
N VAL A 126 -9.06 -3.41 0.56
CA VAL A 126 -9.16 -2.28 -0.39
C VAL A 126 -10.57 -2.15 -0.99
N PRO A 127 -11.31 -3.25 -1.33
CA PRO A 127 -12.65 -3.15 -1.86
C PRO A 127 -13.66 -2.40 -0.98
N PHE A 128 -13.47 -2.32 0.34
CA PHE A 128 -14.33 -1.51 1.21
C PHE A 128 -14.36 -0.03 0.82
N TYR A 129 -13.25 0.50 0.28
CA TYR A 129 -13.16 1.91 -0.12
C TYR A 129 -13.88 2.23 -1.42
N ALA A 130 -14.21 1.22 -2.22
CA ALA A 130 -14.97 1.36 -3.47
C ALA A 130 -16.48 1.31 -3.25
N ILE A 131 -16.95 1.04 -2.03
CA ILE A 131 -18.38 0.99 -1.69
C ILE A 131 -18.97 2.39 -1.86
N LYS A 132 -19.90 2.53 -2.81
CA LYS A 132 -20.56 3.80 -3.15
C LYS A 132 -21.67 4.17 -2.16
N LYS A 133 -22.40 3.17 -1.68
CA LYS A 133 -23.50 3.35 -0.72
C LYS A 133 -23.49 2.23 0.30
N TYR A 134 -23.69 2.60 1.54
CA TYR A 134 -23.87 1.66 2.64
C TYR A 134 -24.80 2.24 3.68
N ARG A 135 -25.75 1.44 4.12
CA ARG A 135 -26.73 1.83 5.15
C ARG A 135 -26.80 0.76 6.23
N TYR A 136 -26.57 1.17 7.46
CA TYR A 136 -26.78 0.34 8.63
C TYR A 136 -28.09 0.73 9.33
N GLU A 137 -28.58 -0.12 10.23
CA GLU A 137 -29.73 0.18 11.06
C GLU A 137 -29.51 1.52 11.79
N GLY A 138 -30.48 2.45 11.72
CA GLY A 138 -30.33 3.80 12.27
C GLY A 138 -29.67 4.83 11.35
N THR A 139 -28.95 4.44 10.30
CA THR A 139 -28.35 5.40 9.35
C THR A 139 -29.43 6.09 8.52
N PRO A 140 -29.57 7.43 8.55
CA PRO A 140 -30.48 8.16 7.66
C PRO A 140 -30.13 7.95 6.19
N ALA A 141 -31.14 7.89 5.31
CA ALA A 141 -30.94 7.72 3.86
C ALA A 141 -30.04 8.82 3.25
N ALA A 142 -30.13 10.04 3.75
CA ALA A 142 -29.29 11.15 3.31
C ALA A 142 -27.79 10.99 3.66
N ASN A 143 -27.44 10.02 4.52
CA ASN A 143 -26.06 9.79 4.97
C ASN A 143 -25.49 8.44 4.50
N ASP A 144 -26.11 7.76 3.54
CA ASP A 144 -25.72 6.43 3.06
C ASP A 144 -24.66 6.45 1.95
N THR A 145 -24.34 7.62 1.41
CA THR A 145 -23.51 7.77 0.22
C THR A 145 -22.07 8.11 0.58
N ASN A 146 -21.14 7.43 -0.09
CA ASN A 146 -19.71 7.71 0.04
C ASN A 146 -19.38 9.14 -0.45
N ARG A 147 -18.63 9.88 0.35
CA ARG A 147 -18.29 11.28 0.07
C ARG A 147 -17.16 11.46 -0.94
N ASN A 148 -16.55 10.37 -1.41
CA ASN A 148 -15.59 10.42 -2.51
C ASN A 148 -16.31 10.51 -3.85
N LEU A 149 -16.48 11.74 -4.36
CA LEU A 149 -17.17 12.00 -5.62
C LEU A 149 -16.50 11.29 -6.83
N LEU A 150 -15.21 11.00 -6.76
CA LEU A 150 -14.52 10.33 -7.87
C LEU A 150 -14.99 8.90 -8.10
N LEU A 151 -15.49 8.21 -7.07
CA LEU A 151 -16.12 6.88 -7.24
C LEU A 151 -17.31 6.88 -8.20
N PHE A 152 -17.96 8.04 -8.39
CA PHE A 152 -19.11 8.21 -9.27
C PHE A 152 -18.75 8.79 -10.63
N ARG A 153 -17.55 9.43 -10.74
CA ARG A 153 -17.10 10.15 -11.95
C ARG A 153 -16.12 9.36 -12.80
N ASP A 154 -15.29 8.53 -12.18
CA ASP A 154 -14.21 7.79 -12.85
C ASP A 154 -14.24 6.33 -12.42
N ALA A 155 -14.59 5.43 -13.34
CA ALA A 155 -14.67 3.99 -13.08
C ALA A 155 -13.32 3.35 -12.70
N SER A 156 -12.20 4.02 -12.99
CA SER A 156 -10.88 3.55 -12.56
C SER A 156 -10.58 3.83 -11.09
N VAL A 157 -11.35 4.72 -10.44
CA VAL A 157 -11.16 5.07 -9.03
C VAL A 157 -11.79 4.02 -8.12
N ASP A 158 -11.01 3.49 -7.19
CA ASP A 158 -11.41 2.45 -6.24
C ASP A 158 -11.18 2.83 -4.75
N GLY A 159 -10.98 4.10 -4.47
CA GLY A 159 -10.80 4.61 -3.12
C GLY A 159 -10.16 6.00 -3.11
N LEU A 160 -9.65 6.48 -1.96
CA LEU A 160 -9.67 5.88 -0.64
C LEU A 160 -10.58 6.67 0.31
N LYS A 161 -10.07 7.75 0.89
CA LYS A 161 -10.74 8.42 2.01
C LYS A 161 -10.77 9.93 1.85
N THR A 162 -11.94 10.50 2.12
CA THR A 162 -12.15 11.94 2.26
C THR A 162 -12.02 12.38 3.72
N GLY A 163 -11.67 13.65 3.93
CA GLY A 163 -11.71 14.32 5.23
C GLY A 163 -12.19 15.76 5.07
N HIS A 164 -12.77 16.31 6.13
CA HIS A 164 -13.09 17.73 6.22
C HIS A 164 -13.18 18.17 7.67
N THR A 165 -12.47 19.24 7.98
CA THR A 165 -12.70 20.11 9.15
C THR A 165 -12.49 21.54 8.71
N GLN A 166 -12.98 22.52 9.48
CA GLN A 166 -12.73 23.92 9.14
C GLN A 166 -11.23 24.25 9.07
N ALA A 167 -10.43 23.67 9.96
CA ALA A 167 -8.99 23.90 10.00
C ALA A 167 -8.24 23.23 8.83
N ALA A 168 -8.67 22.04 8.41
CA ALA A 168 -7.99 21.26 7.37
C ALA A 168 -8.50 21.55 5.95
N GLY A 169 -9.65 22.18 5.78
CA GLY A 169 -10.35 22.27 4.50
C GLY A 169 -10.82 20.90 4.00
N TYR A 170 -11.14 20.80 2.74
CA TYR A 170 -11.57 19.56 2.11
C TYR A 170 -10.38 18.75 1.62
N CYS A 171 -10.26 17.50 2.10
CA CYS A 171 -9.13 16.62 1.83
C CYS A 171 -9.59 15.33 1.14
N LEU A 172 -8.73 14.78 0.27
CA LEU A 172 -8.95 13.48 -0.38
C LEU A 172 -7.61 12.78 -0.64
N VAL A 173 -7.53 11.55 -0.17
CA VAL A 173 -6.59 10.57 -0.71
C VAL A 173 -7.37 9.73 -1.71
N ALA A 174 -7.02 9.82 -3.00
CA ALA A 174 -7.68 9.04 -4.04
C ALA A 174 -6.75 7.98 -4.62
N SER A 175 -7.33 6.86 -5.03
CA SER A 175 -6.66 5.75 -5.71
C SER A 175 -7.38 5.46 -7.01
N ALA A 176 -6.63 5.31 -8.10
CA ALA A 176 -7.12 4.86 -9.38
C ALA A 176 -6.28 3.71 -9.93
N LYS A 177 -6.93 2.81 -10.66
CA LYS A 177 -6.34 1.59 -11.22
C LYS A 177 -6.73 1.47 -12.68
N ARG A 178 -5.75 1.56 -13.58
CA ARG A 178 -5.98 1.48 -15.03
C ARG A 178 -5.14 0.36 -15.64
N GLU A 179 -5.74 -0.34 -16.60
CA GLU A 179 -5.00 -1.31 -17.42
C GLU A 179 -4.21 -0.57 -18.50
N LEU A 180 -2.92 -0.91 -18.61
CA LEU A 180 -2.03 -0.36 -19.64
C LEU A 180 -1.58 -1.47 -20.58
N PRO A 181 -1.58 -1.24 -21.90
CA PRO A 181 -1.11 -2.21 -22.87
C PRO A 181 0.32 -2.68 -22.55
N ASN A 182 0.57 -3.99 -22.62
CA ASN A 182 1.88 -4.64 -22.40
C ASN A 182 2.49 -4.51 -21.00
N VAL A 183 1.83 -3.77 -20.09
CA VAL A 183 2.32 -3.54 -18.71
C VAL A 183 1.43 -4.24 -17.71
N GLY A 184 0.12 -4.31 -17.96
CA GLY A 184 -0.91 -4.73 -17.04
C GLY A 184 -1.43 -3.57 -16.20
N THR A 185 -1.97 -3.89 -15.04
CA THR A 185 -2.60 -2.92 -14.15
C THR A 185 -1.58 -1.96 -13.53
N ARG A 186 -1.82 -0.66 -13.69
CA ARG A 186 -1.09 0.39 -13.00
C ARG A 186 -2.00 1.11 -12.01
N ARG A 187 -1.55 1.27 -10.77
CA ARG A 187 -2.23 2.04 -9.73
C ARG A 187 -1.50 3.36 -9.47
N LEU A 188 -2.26 4.44 -9.36
CA LEU A 188 -1.77 5.73 -8.88
C LEU A 188 -2.56 6.17 -7.64
N LEU A 189 -1.89 6.95 -6.81
CA LEU A 189 -2.46 7.65 -5.66
C LEU A 189 -2.29 9.15 -5.86
N SER A 190 -3.33 9.92 -5.49
CA SER A 190 -3.22 11.37 -5.32
C SER A 190 -3.61 11.75 -3.89
N VAL A 191 -2.95 12.77 -3.35
CA VAL A 191 -3.27 13.35 -2.05
C VAL A 191 -3.51 14.84 -2.22
N VAL A 192 -4.71 15.29 -1.92
CA VAL A 192 -5.12 16.69 -1.94
C VAL A 192 -5.57 17.08 -0.54
N LEU A 193 -4.99 18.14 0.00
CA LEU A 193 -5.30 18.70 1.32
C LEU A 193 -5.67 20.16 1.18
N GLY A 194 -6.59 20.66 2.02
CA GLY A 194 -6.90 22.06 2.11
C GLY A 194 -7.68 22.65 0.93
N ALA A 195 -8.42 21.84 0.17
CA ALA A 195 -9.27 22.36 -0.90
C ALA A 195 -10.48 23.12 -0.33
N GLU A 196 -11.05 24.03 -1.13
CA GLU A 196 -12.13 24.94 -0.74
C GLU A 196 -13.49 24.26 -0.67
N SER A 197 -13.68 23.14 -1.39
CA SER A 197 -14.96 22.44 -1.47
C SER A 197 -14.82 20.96 -1.80
N GLU A 198 -15.91 20.18 -1.67
CA GLU A 198 -15.98 18.79 -2.08
C GLU A 198 -15.70 18.60 -3.58
N ASN A 199 -16.22 19.50 -4.41
CA ASN A 199 -15.95 19.49 -5.84
C ASN A 199 -14.50 19.84 -6.15
N ALA A 200 -13.92 20.85 -5.47
CA ALA A 200 -12.52 21.25 -5.67
C ALA A 200 -11.57 20.10 -5.33
N ARG A 201 -11.72 19.45 -4.15
CA ARG A 201 -10.86 18.29 -3.79
C ARG A 201 -10.95 17.15 -4.80
N ALA A 202 -12.17 16.88 -5.33
CA ALA A 202 -12.36 15.85 -6.34
C ALA A 202 -11.71 16.23 -7.68
N ASN A 203 -11.91 17.47 -8.14
CA ASN A 203 -11.34 17.97 -9.39
C ASN A 203 -9.81 17.96 -9.36
N GLU A 204 -9.21 18.47 -8.27
CA GLU A 204 -7.74 18.52 -8.14
C GLU A 204 -7.15 17.10 -8.03
N SER A 205 -7.82 16.19 -7.30
CA SER A 205 -7.40 14.79 -7.26
C SER A 205 -7.45 14.11 -8.63
N GLN A 206 -8.49 14.37 -9.42
CA GLN A 206 -8.64 13.85 -10.77
C GLN A 206 -7.58 14.40 -11.73
N LYS A 207 -7.29 15.71 -11.65
CA LYS A 207 -6.20 16.35 -12.43
C LYS A 207 -4.86 15.69 -12.12
N LEU A 208 -4.53 15.47 -10.83
CA LEU A 208 -3.29 14.81 -10.43
C LEU A 208 -3.20 13.37 -10.93
N LEU A 209 -4.28 12.60 -10.82
CA LEU A 209 -4.32 11.22 -11.35
C LEU A 209 -4.13 11.20 -12.86
N ASN A 210 -4.85 12.04 -13.59
CA ASN A 210 -4.72 12.13 -15.04
C ASN A 210 -3.33 12.58 -15.47
N TRP A 211 -2.77 13.58 -14.80
CA TRP A 211 -1.39 14.01 -15.02
C TRP A 211 -0.41 12.84 -14.79
N GLY A 212 -0.53 12.11 -13.68
CA GLY A 212 0.34 10.98 -13.38
C GLY A 212 0.27 9.85 -14.43
N TYR A 213 -0.91 9.61 -15.03
CA TYR A 213 -1.06 8.64 -16.11
C TYR A 213 -0.53 9.15 -17.46
N SER A 214 -0.55 10.45 -17.72
CA SER A 214 -0.08 11.04 -19.00
C SER A 214 1.39 11.48 -18.97
N ALA A 215 1.88 11.97 -17.82
CA ALA A 215 3.24 12.49 -17.68
C ALA A 215 4.30 11.40 -17.47
N PHE A 216 3.90 10.17 -17.21
CA PHE A 216 4.82 9.06 -16.96
C PHE A 216 4.41 7.82 -17.73
N ASP A 217 5.34 7.26 -18.48
CA ASP A 217 5.22 5.94 -19.07
C ASP A 217 5.48 4.86 -18.02
N ALA A 218 4.77 3.74 -18.13
CA ALA A 218 5.12 2.52 -17.43
C ALA A 218 5.79 1.56 -18.41
N VAL A 219 6.99 1.11 -18.09
CA VAL A 219 7.78 0.23 -18.94
C VAL A 219 8.00 -1.09 -18.23
N LYS A 220 7.51 -2.18 -18.81
CA LYS A 220 7.81 -3.53 -18.32
C LYS A 220 9.17 -3.95 -18.85
N LEU A 221 10.15 -4.10 -17.97
CA LEU A 221 11.50 -4.52 -18.30
C LEU A 221 11.63 -6.04 -18.40
N PHE A 222 11.01 -6.76 -17.44
CA PHE A 222 11.04 -8.22 -17.37
C PHE A 222 9.71 -8.76 -16.84
N ASP A 223 9.32 -9.93 -17.33
CA ASP A 223 8.18 -10.66 -16.80
C ASP A 223 8.51 -11.35 -15.45
N ALA A 224 7.47 -11.74 -14.71
CA ALA A 224 7.65 -12.53 -13.49
C ALA A 224 8.34 -13.86 -13.81
N ASN A 225 9.31 -14.25 -12.98
CA ASN A 225 10.12 -15.45 -13.15
C ASN A 225 10.93 -15.53 -14.46
N GLN A 226 11.03 -14.44 -15.19
CA GLN A 226 11.96 -14.31 -16.32
C GLN A 226 13.38 -14.16 -15.79
N ALA A 227 14.32 -14.91 -16.35
CA ALA A 227 15.72 -14.74 -16.05
C ALA A 227 16.23 -13.40 -16.63
N VAL A 228 16.73 -12.54 -15.76
CA VAL A 228 17.37 -11.27 -16.12
C VAL A 228 18.80 -11.54 -16.59
N VAL A 229 19.48 -12.47 -15.92
CA VAL A 229 20.84 -12.90 -16.24
C VAL A 229 21.03 -14.36 -15.83
N THR A 230 21.90 -15.05 -16.57
CA THR A 230 22.24 -16.47 -16.37
C THR A 230 23.75 -16.66 -16.23
N PRO A 231 24.37 -16.17 -15.15
CA PRO A 231 25.81 -16.28 -14.96
C PRO A 231 26.26 -17.73 -14.70
N PRO A 232 27.54 -18.06 -15.00
CA PRO A 232 28.12 -19.34 -14.68
C PRO A 232 28.20 -19.55 -13.16
N VAL A 233 28.02 -20.81 -12.75
CA VAL A 233 28.15 -21.26 -11.35
C VAL A 233 29.23 -22.32 -11.25
N TRP A 234 30.07 -22.15 -10.23
CA TRP A 234 31.12 -23.10 -9.88
C TRP A 234 30.64 -24.10 -8.83
N LYS A 235 31.15 -25.33 -8.91
CA LYS A 235 30.88 -26.43 -7.99
C LYS A 235 29.38 -26.81 -7.91
N GLY A 236 28.59 -26.44 -8.92
CA GLY A 236 27.17 -26.71 -9.02
C GLY A 236 26.86 -27.90 -9.94
N LYS A 237 25.72 -28.58 -9.68
CA LYS A 237 25.19 -29.60 -10.64
C LYS A 237 24.75 -28.97 -11.95
N GLN A 238 24.26 -27.74 -11.92
CA GLN A 238 23.92 -26.93 -13.08
C GLN A 238 25.05 -25.95 -13.38
N PRO A 239 25.37 -25.70 -14.66
CA PRO A 239 26.48 -24.83 -15.06
C PRO A 239 26.18 -23.33 -14.92
N VAL A 240 24.91 -22.95 -14.80
CA VAL A 240 24.45 -21.56 -14.74
C VAL A 240 23.43 -21.36 -13.64
N LEU A 241 23.34 -20.13 -13.14
CA LEU A 241 22.35 -19.67 -12.16
C LEU A 241 21.36 -18.73 -12.84
N LYS A 242 20.07 -19.06 -12.83
CA LYS A 242 19.03 -18.17 -13.31
C LYS A 242 18.66 -17.16 -12.23
N LEU A 243 19.00 -15.89 -12.42
CA LEU A 243 18.67 -14.79 -11.53
C LEU A 243 17.59 -13.90 -12.15
N GLY A 244 16.58 -13.56 -11.36
CA GLY A 244 15.45 -12.72 -11.81
C GLY A 244 14.59 -12.24 -10.66
N SER A 245 13.36 -11.83 -10.99
CA SER A 245 12.35 -11.41 -10.01
C SER A 245 11.13 -12.33 -10.08
N VAL A 246 10.53 -12.63 -8.92
CA VAL A 246 9.27 -13.38 -8.82
C VAL A 246 8.04 -12.54 -9.22
N ARG A 247 8.23 -11.23 -9.40
CA ARG A 247 7.20 -10.29 -9.86
C ARG A 247 7.67 -9.61 -11.14
N PRO A 248 6.75 -9.14 -12.02
CA PRO A 248 7.14 -8.33 -13.16
C PRO A 248 7.92 -7.09 -12.69
N LEU A 249 8.99 -6.75 -13.40
CA LEU A 249 9.74 -5.52 -13.17
C LEU A 249 9.18 -4.43 -14.09
N VAL A 250 8.40 -3.53 -13.50
CA VAL A 250 7.80 -2.39 -14.18
C VAL A 250 8.35 -1.11 -13.56
N VAL A 251 8.77 -0.18 -14.40
CA VAL A 251 9.29 1.13 -13.99
C VAL A 251 8.42 2.25 -14.52
N ALA A 252 8.30 3.32 -13.73
CA ALA A 252 7.69 4.56 -14.18
C ALA A 252 8.78 5.57 -14.51
N VAL A 253 8.73 6.11 -15.72
CA VAL A 253 9.66 7.13 -16.22
C VAL A 253 8.88 8.28 -16.84
N PRO A 254 9.46 9.49 -16.94
CA PRO A 254 8.82 10.58 -17.68
C PRO A 254 8.42 10.13 -19.10
N ALA A 255 7.27 10.57 -19.55
CA ALA A 255 6.74 10.20 -20.88
C ALA A 255 7.78 10.46 -21.99
N GLY A 256 7.93 9.49 -22.88
CA GLY A 256 8.89 9.55 -23.99
C GLY A 256 10.35 9.24 -23.62
N SER A 257 10.66 8.95 -22.33
CA SER A 257 12.04 8.67 -21.93
C SER A 257 12.39 7.17 -21.79
N ALA A 258 11.48 6.30 -22.20
CA ALA A 258 11.67 4.83 -22.12
C ALA A 258 12.95 4.32 -22.81
N ALA A 259 13.31 4.91 -23.95
CA ALA A 259 14.52 4.56 -24.70
C ALA A 259 15.85 4.87 -23.96
N GLN A 260 15.81 5.70 -22.94
CA GLN A 260 16.98 6.05 -22.11
C GLN A 260 17.23 5.06 -20.96
N LEU A 261 16.34 4.08 -20.78
CA LEU A 261 16.47 3.08 -19.74
C LEU A 261 17.62 2.11 -20.07
N LYS A 262 18.46 1.89 -19.08
CA LYS A 262 19.51 0.86 -19.10
C LYS A 262 19.41 0.03 -17.82
N THR A 263 19.82 -1.22 -17.90
CA THR A 263 19.88 -2.10 -16.76
C THR A 263 21.32 -2.53 -16.51
N GLN A 264 21.72 -2.58 -15.25
CA GLN A 264 23.04 -3.04 -14.82
C GLN A 264 22.87 -4.08 -13.72
N VAL A 265 23.45 -5.26 -13.93
CA VAL A 265 23.46 -6.32 -12.91
C VAL A 265 24.70 -6.14 -12.03
N VAL A 266 24.49 -6.11 -10.73
CA VAL A 266 25.56 -6.12 -9.72
C VAL A 266 25.46 -7.42 -8.94
N ARG A 267 26.51 -8.24 -8.98
CA ARG A 267 26.55 -9.55 -8.31
C ARG A 267 27.96 -9.90 -7.88
N PRO A 268 28.12 -10.81 -6.90
CA PRO A 268 29.40 -11.43 -6.60
C PRO A 268 29.94 -12.22 -7.80
N ASP A 269 31.25 -12.30 -7.93
CA ASP A 269 31.93 -13.18 -8.86
C ASP A 269 33.22 -13.71 -8.18
N PRO A 270 33.47 -15.02 -8.14
CA PRO A 270 32.69 -16.11 -8.70
C PRO A 270 31.45 -16.48 -7.87
N LEU A 271 30.41 -17.06 -8.54
CA LEU A 271 29.28 -17.69 -7.88
C LEU A 271 29.58 -19.18 -7.63
N VAL A 272 29.46 -19.60 -6.38
CA VAL A 272 29.78 -20.97 -5.95
C VAL A 272 28.54 -21.61 -5.31
N ALA A 273 28.09 -22.74 -5.86
CA ALA A 273 26.95 -23.50 -5.33
C ALA A 273 27.21 -24.02 -3.90
N PRO A 274 26.17 -24.21 -3.06
CA PRO A 274 24.73 -24.30 -3.45
C PRO A 274 24.02 -22.95 -3.42
N PHE A 275 22.89 -22.86 -4.16
CA PHE A 275 21.97 -21.74 -4.12
C PHE A 275 20.54 -22.24 -3.94
N ALA A 276 19.81 -21.71 -2.94
CA ALA A 276 18.41 -22.05 -2.72
C ALA A 276 17.49 -21.15 -3.58
N LYS A 277 16.35 -21.70 -4.04
CA LYS A 277 15.32 -20.91 -4.71
C LYS A 277 14.84 -19.76 -3.81
N GLY A 278 14.74 -18.54 -4.36
CA GLY A 278 14.35 -17.33 -3.64
C GLY A 278 15.48 -16.64 -2.88
N GLN A 279 16.69 -17.22 -2.84
CA GLN A 279 17.87 -16.58 -2.26
C GLN A 279 18.23 -15.33 -3.07
N ALA A 280 18.48 -14.21 -2.39
CA ALA A 280 18.99 -13.00 -3.05
C ALA A 280 20.47 -13.15 -3.38
N VAL A 281 20.82 -12.95 -4.66
CA VAL A 281 22.20 -13.05 -5.16
C VAL A 281 22.46 -11.88 -6.11
N GLY A 282 22.82 -10.73 -5.54
CA GLY A 282 23.03 -9.51 -6.30
C GLY A 282 21.77 -8.67 -6.49
N SER A 283 21.86 -7.70 -7.37
CA SER A 283 20.81 -6.73 -7.65
C SER A 283 20.81 -6.30 -9.12
N LEU A 284 19.65 -5.80 -9.56
CA LEU A 284 19.47 -5.10 -10.83
C LEU A 284 19.30 -3.61 -10.56
N LYS A 285 20.23 -2.80 -11.04
CA LYS A 285 20.08 -1.35 -11.09
C LYS A 285 19.40 -0.95 -12.39
N VAL A 286 18.37 -0.12 -12.26
CA VAL A 286 17.69 0.49 -13.40
C VAL A 286 18.15 1.94 -13.48
N MET A 287 18.72 2.32 -14.62
CA MET A 287 19.34 3.62 -14.88
C MET A 287 18.54 4.37 -15.95
N GLN A 288 18.46 5.69 -15.82
CA GLN A 288 18.02 6.59 -16.89
C GLN A 288 19.19 7.55 -17.16
N GLY A 289 19.87 7.36 -18.28
CA GLY A 289 21.18 7.97 -18.48
C GLY A 289 22.14 7.54 -17.37
N ASP A 290 22.75 8.51 -16.69
CA ASP A 290 23.69 8.26 -15.56
C ASP A 290 23.00 8.22 -14.19
N LYS A 291 21.69 8.47 -14.13
CA LYS A 291 20.91 8.49 -12.88
C LYS A 291 20.34 7.11 -12.56
N ALA A 292 20.68 6.56 -11.40
CA ALA A 292 20.02 5.39 -10.86
C ALA A 292 18.59 5.76 -10.42
N LEU A 293 17.59 5.08 -10.98
CA LEU A 293 16.19 5.26 -10.62
C LEU A 293 15.84 4.42 -9.39
N PHE A 294 16.23 3.15 -9.40
CA PHE A 294 16.03 2.22 -8.28
C PHE A 294 16.91 0.97 -8.48
N GLU A 295 17.01 0.20 -7.42
CA GLU A 295 17.72 -1.07 -7.37
C GLU A 295 16.80 -2.13 -6.76
N VAL A 296 16.75 -3.30 -7.39
CA VAL A 296 15.94 -4.44 -6.92
C VAL A 296 16.82 -5.67 -6.75
N PRO A 297 16.59 -6.48 -5.69
CA PRO A 297 17.33 -7.71 -5.51
C PRO A 297 17.02 -8.71 -6.63
N LEU A 298 18.03 -9.38 -7.13
CA LEU A 298 17.90 -10.52 -8.02
C LEU A 298 17.85 -11.80 -7.19
N LEU A 299 16.79 -12.57 -7.41
CA LEU A 299 16.52 -13.82 -6.70
C LEU A 299 16.85 -15.02 -7.57
N VAL A 300 17.32 -16.07 -6.94
CA VAL A 300 17.49 -17.39 -7.57
C VAL A 300 16.14 -17.93 -7.96
N LEU A 301 15.90 -18.13 -9.26
CA LEU A 301 14.63 -18.64 -9.79
C LEU A 301 14.52 -20.16 -9.68
N GLU A 302 15.65 -20.87 -9.84
CA GLU A 302 15.73 -22.34 -9.73
C GLU A 302 16.91 -22.70 -8.83
N PRO A 303 16.77 -23.67 -7.91
CA PRO A 303 17.86 -24.02 -7.00
C PRO A 303 19.02 -24.65 -7.77
N VAL A 304 20.25 -24.40 -7.31
CA VAL A 304 21.45 -25.07 -7.82
C VAL A 304 22.11 -25.84 -6.68
N GLU A 305 22.04 -27.17 -6.76
CA GLU A 305 22.68 -28.05 -5.79
C GLU A 305 24.20 -28.15 -6.03
N GLN A 306 24.93 -28.57 -5.00
CA GLN A 306 26.36 -28.86 -5.15
C GLN A 306 26.62 -30.06 -6.08
N ALA A 307 27.63 -29.96 -6.90
CA ALA A 307 28.17 -31.08 -7.68
C ALA A 307 28.79 -32.15 -6.78
N GLY A 308 28.92 -33.34 -7.29
CA GLY A 308 29.67 -34.43 -6.65
C GLY A 308 31.16 -34.07 -6.41
N VAL A 309 31.82 -34.92 -5.60
CA VAL A 309 33.21 -34.63 -5.17
C VAL A 309 34.18 -34.37 -6.36
N LEU A 310 34.08 -35.16 -7.42
CA LEU A 310 34.91 -35.01 -8.61
C LEU A 310 34.67 -33.71 -9.36
N GLY A 311 33.39 -33.31 -9.53
CA GLY A 311 33.05 -32.04 -10.17
C GLY A 311 33.54 -30.82 -9.37
N ARG A 312 33.40 -30.89 -8.04
CA ARG A 312 33.90 -29.80 -7.16
C ARG A 312 35.42 -29.66 -7.18
N ALA A 313 36.14 -30.80 -7.21
CA ALA A 313 37.61 -30.81 -7.30
C ALA A 313 38.07 -30.20 -8.64
N TRP A 314 37.44 -30.59 -9.74
CA TRP A 314 37.72 -30.03 -11.06
C TRP A 314 37.48 -28.52 -11.14
N ASP A 315 36.35 -28.05 -10.62
CA ASP A 315 36.04 -26.62 -10.58
C ASP A 315 36.95 -25.84 -9.64
N ALA A 316 37.45 -26.48 -8.54
CA ALA A 316 38.41 -25.85 -7.66
C ALA A 316 39.74 -25.57 -8.37
N VAL A 317 40.23 -26.51 -9.18
CA VAL A 317 41.45 -26.32 -10.00
C VAL A 317 41.25 -25.21 -11.04
N ARG A 318 40.11 -25.22 -11.73
CA ARG A 318 39.77 -24.19 -12.74
C ARG A 318 39.64 -22.79 -12.15
N LEU A 319 39.12 -22.65 -10.93
CA LEU A 319 39.00 -21.37 -10.21
C LEU A 319 40.38 -20.85 -9.76
N TRP A 320 41.34 -21.74 -9.51
CA TRP A 320 42.67 -21.37 -9.09
C TRP A 320 43.54 -20.85 -10.26
N ILE A 321 43.25 -21.28 -11.49
CA ILE A 321 43.95 -20.91 -12.71
C ILE A 321 43.40 -19.58 -13.31
N LYS A 322 42.20 -19.15 -12.90
CA LYS A 322 41.52 -17.93 -13.37
C LYS A 322 41.84 -16.73 -12.48
#